data_9254600cc088377caa1c0bc4eb6223f9
#
_entry.id   9254600cc088377caa1c0bc4eb6223f9
#
_cell.length_a   1.000
_cell.length_b   1.000
_cell.length_c   1.000
_cell.angle_alpha   90.00
_cell.angle_beta   90.00
_cell.angle_gamma   90.00
#
_symmetry.space_group_name_H-M   'P 1'
#
loop_
_entity.id
_entity.type
_entity.pdbx_description
1 polymer ?
#
loop_
_entity_poly.entity_id
_entity_poly.type
_entity_poly.pdbx_seq_one_letter_code
_entity_poly.pdbx_strand_id
1 'polypeptide(L)'
;MVAAMLLRDRICGKENPWTEVFDPGRFDEKTLTGLAQESGQAVKGLAKQLFQIPAEAARELLPGHGGVVFWKGKKLGVYKDESGALWPVDIRCPHLGCQLEWNPDEHSWDCPCHGSRFDYRGKLISGPAQENITIQT
;
A
#
# COMPACT_ATOMS: atom_id res chain seq x y z
N MET A 1 5.15 16.64 21.87
CA MET A 1 5.66 17.69 22.77
C MET A 1 5.84 19.04 22.06
N VAL A 2 6.38 19.12 20.83
CA VAL A 2 6.59 20.40 20.11
C VAL A 2 5.31 21.18 19.86
N ALA A 3 4.20 20.52 19.42
CA ALA A 3 2.92 21.19 19.18
C ALA A 3 2.37 21.90 20.42
N ALA A 4 2.50 21.30 21.60
CA ALA A 4 2.04 21.92 22.85
C ALA A 4 2.86 23.16 23.21
N MET A 5 4.16 23.16 22.93
CA MET A 5 5.03 24.33 23.14
C MET A 5 4.67 25.46 22.19
N LEU A 6 4.43 25.17 20.92
CA LEU A 6 4.01 26.15 19.92
C LEU A 6 2.64 26.78 20.27
N LEU A 7 1.68 25.96 20.67
CA LEU A 7 0.35 26.45 21.09
C LEU A 7 0.44 27.34 22.34
N ARG A 8 1.22 26.90 23.34
CA ARG A 8 1.47 27.72 24.54
C ARG A 8 2.06 29.08 24.19
N ASP A 9 3.13 29.10 23.36
CA ASP A 9 3.84 30.31 23.03
C ASP A 9 2.96 31.25 22.20
N ARG A 10 2.15 30.71 21.28
CA ARG A 10 1.17 31.47 20.50
C ARG A 10 0.06 32.08 21.38
N ILE A 11 -0.46 31.35 22.36
CA ILE A 11 -1.46 31.86 23.32
C ILE A 11 -0.85 32.96 24.22
N CYS A 12 0.42 32.77 24.61
CA CYS A 12 1.12 33.74 25.47
C CYS A 12 1.76 34.91 24.71
N GLY A 13 1.55 35.05 23.41
CA GLY A 13 2.12 36.10 22.57
C GLY A 13 3.65 36.06 22.47
N LYS A 14 4.27 34.89 22.67
CA LYS A 14 5.71 34.72 22.58
C LYS A 14 6.12 34.24 21.18
N GLU A 15 7.17 34.83 20.66
CA GLU A 15 7.80 34.33 19.44
C GLU A 15 8.48 32.99 19.70
N ASN A 16 8.29 32.05 18.77
CA ASN A 16 8.92 30.74 18.85
C ASN A 16 9.61 30.45 17.50
N PRO A 17 10.92 30.17 17.50
CA PRO A 17 11.69 29.97 16.26
C PRO A 17 11.23 28.76 15.45
N TRP A 18 10.48 27.84 16.06
CA TRP A 18 9.91 26.66 15.39
C TRP A 18 8.59 26.93 14.69
N THR A 19 7.97 28.12 14.87
CA THR A 19 6.66 28.46 14.28
C THR A 19 6.67 28.32 12.77
N GLU A 20 7.71 28.83 12.10
CA GLU A 20 7.86 28.76 10.65
C GLU A 20 8.00 27.29 10.14
N VAL A 21 8.74 26.47 10.88
CA VAL A 21 8.97 25.04 10.51
C VAL A 21 7.71 24.21 10.63
N PHE A 22 6.83 24.54 11.59
CA PHE A 22 5.60 23.78 11.88
C PHE A 22 4.33 24.54 11.47
N ASP A 23 4.44 25.58 10.64
CA ASP A 23 3.28 26.28 10.11
C ASP A 23 2.50 25.36 9.16
N PRO A 24 1.23 25.05 9.47
CA PRO A 24 0.39 24.24 8.58
C PRO A 24 0.09 24.91 7.25
N GLY A 25 0.28 26.24 7.14
CA GLY A 25 0.10 27.00 5.91
C GLY A 25 1.31 27.03 4.97
N ARG A 26 2.44 26.42 5.34
CA ARG A 26 3.63 26.33 4.50
C ARG A 26 3.45 25.31 3.36
N PHE A 27 2.92 25.76 2.26
CA PHE A 27 2.87 24.97 1.03
C PHE A 27 3.97 25.48 0.09
N ASP A 28 4.93 24.61 -0.25
CA ASP A 28 5.88 24.86 -1.33
C ASP A 28 5.51 24.01 -2.57
N GLU A 29 6.08 24.35 -3.71
CA GLU A 29 5.82 23.64 -4.97
C GLU A 29 6.22 22.15 -4.87
N LYS A 30 7.21 21.80 -4.05
CA LYS A 30 7.66 20.41 -3.85
C LYS A 30 6.63 19.61 -3.05
N THR A 31 5.97 20.22 -2.08
CA THR A 31 4.90 19.59 -1.31
C THR A 31 3.69 19.31 -2.19
N LEU A 32 3.32 20.25 -3.07
CA LEU A 32 2.21 20.06 -4.02
C LEU A 32 2.50 18.96 -5.06
N THR A 33 3.73 18.90 -5.58
CA THR A 33 4.13 17.85 -6.52
C THR A 33 4.18 16.48 -5.84
N GLY A 34 4.65 16.40 -4.59
CA GLY A 34 4.62 15.18 -3.78
C GLY A 34 3.19 14.66 -3.56
N LEU A 35 2.27 15.53 -3.14
CA LEU A 35 0.85 15.17 -2.97
C LEU A 35 0.19 14.72 -4.27
N ALA A 36 0.50 15.38 -5.41
CA ALA A 36 -0.01 14.98 -6.72
C ALA A 36 0.52 13.60 -7.13
N GLN A 37 1.77 13.30 -6.81
CA GLN A 37 2.41 12.03 -7.13
C GLN A 37 1.85 10.87 -6.29
N GLU A 38 1.64 11.09 -4.98
CA GLU A 38 0.98 10.12 -4.08
C GLU A 38 -0.48 9.87 -4.47
N SER A 39 -1.22 10.94 -4.78
CA SER A 39 -2.59 10.82 -5.28
C SER A 39 -2.66 10.04 -6.60
N GLY A 40 -1.69 10.25 -7.51
CA GLY A 40 -1.57 9.52 -8.76
C GLY A 40 -1.32 8.02 -8.57
N GLN A 41 -0.54 7.62 -7.57
CA GLN A 41 -0.30 6.21 -7.24
C GLN A 41 -1.55 5.56 -6.63
N ALA A 42 -2.25 6.26 -5.74
CA ALA A 42 -3.51 5.79 -5.17
C ALA A 42 -4.57 5.56 -6.25
N VAL A 43 -4.73 6.50 -7.19
CA VAL A 43 -5.65 6.36 -8.33
C VAL A 43 -5.26 5.19 -9.24
N LYS A 44 -3.96 4.99 -9.51
CA LYS A 44 -3.47 3.83 -10.30
C LYS A 44 -3.79 2.52 -9.59
N GLY A 45 -3.60 2.43 -8.26
CA GLY A 45 -3.92 1.25 -7.48
C GLY A 45 -5.41 0.90 -7.54
N LEU A 46 -6.29 1.90 -7.41
CA LEU A 46 -7.73 1.72 -7.54
C LEU A 46 -8.15 1.37 -8.98
N ALA A 47 -7.55 2.01 -9.99
CA ALA A 47 -7.85 1.75 -11.40
C ALA A 47 -7.50 0.30 -11.81
N LYS A 48 -6.44 -0.29 -11.26
CA LYS A 48 -6.07 -1.69 -11.51
C LYS A 48 -7.18 -2.68 -11.13
N GLN A 49 -8.04 -2.35 -10.18
CA GLN A 49 -9.18 -3.20 -9.81
C GLN A 49 -10.23 -3.32 -10.92
N LEU A 50 -10.28 -2.34 -11.82
CA LEU A 50 -11.27 -2.27 -12.90
C LEU A 50 -10.88 -3.10 -14.13
N PHE A 51 -9.59 -3.46 -14.28
CA PHE A 51 -9.10 -4.22 -15.42
C PHE A 51 -9.18 -5.73 -15.14
N GLN A 52 -9.88 -6.46 -16.01
CA GLN A 52 -9.90 -7.92 -16.00
C GLN A 52 -8.57 -8.46 -16.53
N ILE A 53 -7.92 -9.30 -15.75
CA ILE A 53 -6.74 -10.05 -16.19
C ILE A 53 -7.22 -11.42 -16.68
N PRO A 54 -6.77 -11.91 -17.86
CA PRO A 54 -7.21 -13.20 -18.39
C PRO A 54 -6.97 -14.37 -17.42
N ALA A 55 -7.91 -15.30 -17.37
CA ALA A 55 -7.89 -16.47 -16.48
C ALA A 55 -6.68 -17.42 -16.70
N GLU A 56 -5.98 -17.26 -17.82
CA GLU A 56 -4.84 -18.10 -18.21
C GLU A 56 -3.54 -17.75 -17.46
N ALA A 57 -3.47 -16.58 -16.83
CA ALA A 57 -2.23 -16.08 -16.19
C ALA A 57 -1.72 -16.98 -15.05
N ALA A 58 -2.58 -17.78 -14.40
CA ALA A 58 -2.13 -18.69 -13.33
C ALA A 58 -1.28 -19.87 -13.85
N ARG A 59 -1.47 -20.27 -15.12
CA ARG A 59 -0.64 -21.33 -15.75
C ARG A 59 0.74 -20.84 -16.13
N GLU A 60 0.88 -19.53 -16.35
CA GLU A 60 2.13 -18.91 -16.81
C GLU A 60 3.03 -18.43 -15.65
N LEU A 61 2.57 -18.50 -14.39
CA LEU A 61 3.42 -18.17 -13.24
C LEU A 61 4.56 -19.20 -13.13
N LEU A 62 5.77 -18.71 -13.25
CA LEU A 62 6.98 -19.49 -13.03
C LEU A 62 7.17 -19.76 -11.52
N PRO A 63 7.82 -20.89 -11.13
CA PRO A 63 8.25 -21.09 -9.75
C PRO A 63 9.06 -19.90 -9.22
N GLY A 64 8.90 -19.54 -7.94
CA GLY A 64 9.51 -18.37 -7.32
C GLY A 64 8.84 -17.03 -7.65
N HIS A 65 7.78 -17.00 -8.47
CA HIS A 65 7.12 -15.77 -8.91
C HIS A 65 5.72 -15.61 -8.34
N GLY A 66 5.35 -14.35 -8.12
CA GLY A 66 4.00 -13.93 -7.74
C GLY A 66 3.35 -13.08 -8.82
N GLY A 67 2.02 -13.13 -8.87
CA GLY A 67 1.25 -12.33 -9.82
C GLY A 67 -0.22 -12.30 -9.50
N VAL A 68 -0.96 -11.48 -10.24
CA VAL A 68 -2.42 -11.34 -10.07
C VAL A 68 -3.11 -12.26 -11.05
N VAL A 69 -3.98 -13.11 -10.52
CA VAL A 69 -4.76 -14.08 -11.32
C VAL A 69 -6.25 -13.86 -11.10
N PHE A 70 -7.05 -14.29 -12.07
CA PHE A 70 -8.50 -14.33 -11.96
C PHE A 70 -8.97 -15.76 -11.73
N TRP A 71 -9.53 -16.02 -10.55
CA TRP A 71 -10.02 -17.33 -10.19
C TRP A 71 -11.41 -17.25 -9.56
N LYS A 72 -12.33 -18.13 -10.02
CA LYS A 72 -13.73 -18.21 -9.54
C LYS A 72 -14.42 -16.84 -9.48
N GLY A 73 -14.23 -16.00 -10.51
CA GLY A 73 -14.86 -14.69 -10.58
C GLY A 73 -14.22 -13.60 -9.73
N LYS A 74 -13.09 -13.86 -9.06
CA LYS A 74 -12.38 -12.90 -8.22
C LYS A 74 -10.93 -12.74 -8.67
N LYS A 75 -10.39 -11.54 -8.51
CA LYS A 75 -8.95 -11.29 -8.64
C LYS A 75 -8.26 -11.72 -7.35
N LEU A 76 -7.21 -12.52 -7.48
CA LEU A 76 -6.39 -12.98 -6.37
C LEU A 76 -4.92 -12.67 -6.66
N GLY A 77 -4.15 -12.40 -5.63
CA GLY A 77 -2.71 -12.52 -5.68
C GLY A 77 -2.34 -13.98 -5.51
N VAL A 78 -1.43 -14.49 -6.33
CA VAL A 78 -0.95 -15.87 -6.19
C VAL A 78 0.57 -15.85 -6.26
N TYR A 79 1.21 -16.41 -5.26
CA TYR A 79 2.62 -16.77 -5.31
C TYR A 79 2.76 -18.25 -5.59
N LYS A 80 3.65 -18.62 -6.51
CA LYS A 80 4.02 -20.00 -6.79
C LYS A 80 5.41 -20.24 -6.25
N ASP A 81 5.54 -21.10 -5.25
CA ASP A 81 6.84 -21.42 -4.67
C ASP A 81 7.69 -22.33 -5.56
N GLU A 82 8.93 -22.56 -5.17
CA GLU A 82 9.89 -23.39 -5.93
C GLU A 82 9.43 -24.84 -6.10
N SER A 83 8.56 -25.33 -5.20
CA SER A 83 7.96 -26.67 -5.30
C SER A 83 6.76 -26.72 -6.25
N GLY A 84 6.30 -25.55 -6.72
CA GLY A 84 5.10 -25.40 -7.54
C GLY A 84 3.82 -25.27 -6.73
N ALA A 85 3.87 -25.20 -5.40
CA ALA A 85 2.70 -24.96 -4.58
C ALA A 85 2.20 -23.51 -4.73
N LEU A 86 0.89 -23.33 -4.76
CA LEU A 86 0.23 -22.03 -4.95
C LEU A 86 -0.24 -21.46 -3.62
N TRP A 87 0.10 -20.21 -3.37
CA TRP A 87 -0.26 -19.44 -2.19
C TRP A 87 -1.16 -18.26 -2.58
N PRO A 88 -2.49 -18.45 -2.57
CA PRO A 88 -3.43 -17.40 -2.93
C PRO A 88 -3.70 -16.45 -1.77
N VAL A 89 -3.84 -15.15 -2.09
CA VAL A 89 -4.19 -14.08 -1.15
C VAL A 89 -5.24 -13.14 -1.75
N ASP A 90 -6.01 -12.46 -0.91
CA ASP A 90 -6.83 -11.33 -1.36
C ASP A 90 -5.90 -10.16 -1.68
N ILE A 91 -5.93 -9.68 -2.93
CA ILE A 91 -5.06 -8.60 -3.37
C ILE A 91 -5.57 -7.20 -3.01
N ARG A 92 -6.65 -7.10 -2.24
CA ARG A 92 -7.16 -5.82 -1.76
C ARG A 92 -6.59 -5.51 -0.39
N CYS A 93 -5.92 -4.35 -0.30
CA CYS A 93 -5.42 -3.87 0.97
C CYS A 93 -6.58 -3.58 1.94
N PRO A 94 -6.63 -4.18 3.14
CA PRO A 94 -7.72 -3.97 4.08
C PRO A 94 -7.77 -2.55 4.67
N HIS A 95 -6.72 -1.72 4.44
CA HIS A 95 -6.72 -0.33 4.87
C HIS A 95 -7.77 0.50 4.10
N LEU A 96 -7.63 0.63 2.78
CA LEU A 96 -8.54 1.44 1.92
C LEU A 96 -8.83 0.77 0.57
N GLY A 97 -8.68 -0.54 0.45
CA GLY A 97 -9.09 -1.30 -0.72
C GLY A 97 -8.18 -1.18 -1.96
N CYS A 98 -7.00 -0.56 -1.85
CA CYS A 98 -6.05 -0.48 -2.96
C CYS A 98 -5.60 -1.87 -3.39
N GLN A 99 -5.39 -2.08 -4.69
CA GLN A 99 -4.81 -3.31 -5.18
C GLN A 99 -3.33 -3.40 -4.80
N LEU A 100 -2.94 -4.53 -4.22
CA LEU A 100 -1.55 -4.84 -3.88
C LEU A 100 -0.74 -5.21 -5.12
N GLU A 101 0.56 -5.01 -5.05
CA GLU A 101 1.54 -5.38 -6.07
C GLU A 101 2.52 -6.39 -5.49
N TRP A 102 2.96 -7.32 -6.36
CA TRP A 102 3.98 -8.30 -5.98
C TRP A 102 5.36 -7.65 -5.99
N ASN A 103 6.11 -7.84 -4.92
CA ASN A 103 7.51 -7.46 -4.79
C ASN A 103 8.38 -8.74 -4.89
N PRO A 104 9.09 -8.95 -6.00
CA PRO A 104 9.86 -10.17 -6.22
C PRO A 104 11.11 -10.25 -5.33
N ASP A 105 11.67 -9.13 -4.91
CA ASP A 105 12.90 -9.09 -4.13
C ASP A 105 12.67 -9.51 -2.68
N GLU A 106 11.52 -9.10 -2.13
CA GLU A 106 11.15 -9.35 -0.73
C GLU A 106 10.13 -10.49 -0.58
N HIS A 107 9.67 -11.06 -1.68
CA HIS A 107 8.59 -12.06 -1.72
C HIS A 107 7.36 -11.61 -0.91
N SER A 108 6.93 -10.38 -1.15
CA SER A 108 5.83 -9.73 -0.41
C SER A 108 4.79 -9.12 -1.33
N TRP A 109 3.61 -8.87 -0.76
CA TRP A 109 2.54 -8.09 -1.38
C TRP A 109 2.54 -6.69 -0.78
N ASP A 110 2.86 -5.70 -1.60
CA ASP A 110 3.05 -4.33 -1.15
C ASP A 110 1.92 -3.42 -1.64
N CYS A 111 1.45 -2.55 -0.75
CA CYS A 111 0.41 -1.58 -1.09
C CYS A 111 1.05 -0.29 -1.63
N PRO A 112 0.84 0.07 -2.91
CA PRO A 112 1.45 1.27 -3.49
C PRO A 112 0.84 2.58 -2.97
N CYS A 113 -0.29 2.50 -2.25
CA CYS A 113 -1.00 3.67 -1.76
C CYS A 113 -0.36 4.23 -0.47
N HIS A 114 -0.21 3.38 0.56
CA HIS A 114 0.23 3.80 1.90
C HIS A 114 1.27 2.87 2.52
N GLY A 115 1.86 1.96 1.72
CA GLY A 115 2.99 1.15 2.14
C GLY A 115 2.69 -0.01 3.09
N SER A 116 1.43 -0.48 3.21
CA SER A 116 1.17 -1.74 3.91
C SER A 116 1.84 -2.89 3.17
N ARG A 117 2.48 -3.80 3.92
CA ARG A 117 3.21 -4.94 3.37
C ARG A 117 2.74 -6.24 4.01
N PHE A 118 2.66 -7.28 3.19
CA PHE A 118 2.22 -8.62 3.60
C PHE A 118 3.19 -9.66 3.03
N ASP A 119 3.46 -10.72 3.77
CA ASP A 119 4.26 -11.83 3.24
C ASP A 119 3.52 -12.56 2.10
N TYR A 120 4.19 -13.48 1.45
CA TYR A 120 3.61 -14.26 0.35
C TYR A 120 2.38 -15.10 0.75
N ARG A 121 2.18 -15.35 2.05
CA ARG A 121 1.01 -16.05 2.61
C ARG A 121 -0.12 -15.11 3.00
N GLY A 122 0.09 -13.81 2.87
CA GLY A 122 -0.88 -12.79 3.22
C GLY A 122 -0.87 -12.35 4.68
N LYS A 123 0.16 -12.72 5.46
CA LYS A 123 0.33 -12.24 6.84
C LYS A 123 0.90 -10.82 6.82
N LEU A 124 0.31 -9.92 7.61
CA LEU A 124 0.77 -8.54 7.75
C LEU A 124 2.20 -8.47 8.30
N ILE A 125 3.07 -7.75 7.59
CA ILE A 125 4.45 -7.43 7.99
C ILE A 125 4.50 -6.02 8.57
N SER A 126 3.91 -5.01 7.85
CA SER A 126 3.90 -3.62 8.28
C SER A 126 2.65 -2.90 7.80
N GLY A 127 2.16 -1.94 8.62
CA GLY A 127 0.94 -1.17 8.39
C GLY A 127 1.11 0.06 7.52
N PRO A 128 -0.02 0.78 7.23
CA PRO A 128 -1.14 1.06 8.14
C PRO A 128 -2.29 0.04 8.18
N ALA A 129 -2.33 -0.98 7.34
CA ALA A 129 -3.31 -2.07 7.49
C ALA A 129 -3.21 -2.75 8.86
N GLN A 130 -4.34 -3.27 9.36
CA GLN A 130 -4.45 -3.90 10.67
C GLN A 130 -4.81 -5.39 10.59
N GLU A 131 -5.16 -5.88 9.40
CA GLU A 131 -5.63 -7.23 9.16
C GLU A 131 -4.76 -7.94 8.11
N ASN A 132 -4.76 -9.27 8.15
CA ASN A 132 -4.12 -10.11 7.13
C ASN A 132 -4.97 -10.14 5.85
N ILE A 133 -4.32 -10.49 4.74
CA ILE A 133 -4.99 -10.70 3.43
C ILE A 133 -5.11 -12.18 3.07
N THR A 134 -5.10 -13.06 4.07
CA THR A 134 -5.29 -14.50 3.88
C THR A 134 -6.71 -14.80 3.40
N ILE A 135 -6.84 -15.68 2.40
CA ILE A 135 -8.17 -16.14 1.96
C ILE A 135 -8.73 -17.08 3.03
N GLN A 136 -9.86 -16.68 3.61
CA GLN A 136 -10.63 -17.59 4.45
C GLN A 136 -11.36 -18.58 3.54
N THR A 137 -11.04 -19.84 3.64
CA THR A 137 -11.69 -20.97 2.96
C THR A 137 -12.99 -21.33 3.63
#